data_57675033e32e57ace6ff6bf613ff4703
#
_entry.id   57675033e32e57ace6ff6bf613ff4703
#
_cell.length_a   1.000
_cell.length_b   1.000
_cell.length_c   1.000
_cell.angle_alpha   90.00
_cell.angle_beta   90.00
_cell.angle_gamma   90.00
#
_symmetry.space_group_name_H-M   'P 1'
#
loop_
_entity.id
_entity.type
_entity.pdbx_description
1 polymer ?
#
loop_
_entity_poly.entity_id
_entity_poly.type
_entity_poly.pdbx_seq_one_letter_code
_entity_poly.pdbx_strand_id
1 'polypeptide(L)'
;DTFMESSWYYARYTCPQYQEGMLDSKAANYWLPVDIYIGGIEHAIMHLLYFRFFHKLMRDAGMVNSDEPAKQLLCQGMVLADAFYYVGENGERNWVSPVDAIVERDEKGRIVKAKDAAGHELVYTGMSKMSKSKNNGIDPQVMVERYGADTVRLFMMFASPADMTLEWQESGVEGANRFLKRVWKLVYEHTTKGEVAALNVAALSEDQKALRRDIHKTIAKVTDDIGRRQTFNTAIAAIMELMNKLAKAPQEDEQDRALMQEALLAVVRMLNPFTPHASFTLWRELNGEGDIDNAPWPVADESAMVEDSTLVVVQVNGKVRGKRSEERRVGKECRSR
;
A
#
# COMPACT_ATOMS: atom_id res chain seq x y z
N ASP A 1 28.54 24.22 -0.22
CA ASP A 1 27.40 24.37 -1.11
C ASP A 1 26.40 23.26 -0.84
N THR A 2 25.14 23.61 -0.54
CA THR A 2 24.14 22.67 0.00
C THR A 2 23.74 21.53 -0.93
N PHE A 3 24.06 21.62 -2.22
CA PHE A 3 23.71 20.59 -3.21
C PHE A 3 24.87 19.67 -3.59
N MET A 4 26.08 19.92 -3.11
CA MET A 4 27.23 19.12 -3.49
C MET A 4 27.10 17.68 -2.99
N GLU A 5 27.04 17.50 -1.69
CA GLU A 5 26.97 16.18 -1.06
C GLU A 5 25.67 15.45 -1.41
N SER A 6 24.54 16.17 -1.47
CA SER A 6 23.25 15.60 -1.85
C SER A 6 23.21 15.07 -3.29
N SER A 7 24.16 15.48 -4.13
CA SER A 7 24.23 15.07 -5.54
C SER A 7 24.89 13.72 -5.75
N TRP A 8 25.71 13.24 -4.80
CA TRP A 8 26.46 11.98 -4.97
C TRP A 8 26.56 11.10 -3.72
N TYR A 9 25.92 11.47 -2.59
CA TYR A 9 25.95 10.73 -1.32
C TYR A 9 25.60 9.25 -1.49
N TYR A 10 24.66 8.91 -2.37
CA TYR A 10 24.24 7.53 -2.65
C TYR A 10 25.40 6.67 -3.17
N ALA A 11 26.30 7.26 -3.97
CA ALA A 11 27.51 6.60 -4.44
C ALA A 11 28.52 6.40 -3.29
N ARG A 12 28.68 7.42 -2.45
CA ARG A 12 29.55 7.32 -1.26
C ARG A 12 29.08 6.25 -0.28
N TYR A 13 27.78 6.03 -0.15
CA TYR A 13 27.21 4.99 0.70
C TYR A 13 27.60 3.57 0.28
N THR A 14 28.02 3.35 -0.95
CA THR A 14 28.52 2.04 -1.40
C THR A 14 29.86 1.67 -0.76
N CYS A 15 30.61 2.65 -0.28
CA CYS A 15 31.96 2.47 0.30
C CYS A 15 32.25 3.54 1.39
N PRO A 16 31.47 3.61 2.49
CA PRO A 16 31.55 4.71 3.46
C PRO A 16 32.90 4.83 4.17
N GLN A 17 33.64 3.73 4.28
CA GLN A 17 34.95 3.68 4.95
C GLN A 17 36.14 3.90 4.00
N TYR A 18 35.93 4.09 2.71
CA TYR A 18 36.99 4.26 1.73
C TYR A 18 37.74 5.58 1.94
N GLN A 19 39.08 5.51 2.00
CA GLN A 19 39.95 6.63 2.33
C GLN A 19 40.87 7.09 1.17
N GLU A 20 40.96 6.30 0.09
CA GLU A 20 41.94 6.54 -0.99
C GLU A 20 41.39 7.45 -2.08
N GLY A 21 40.15 7.92 -1.97
CA GLY A 21 39.54 8.81 -2.93
C GLY A 21 38.07 9.06 -2.66
N MET A 22 37.40 9.63 -3.67
CA MET A 22 36.00 10.00 -3.61
C MET A 22 35.09 8.77 -3.40
N LEU A 23 35.34 7.67 -4.12
CA LEU A 23 34.66 6.40 -3.97
C LEU A 23 35.51 5.22 -4.51
N ASP A 24 35.22 4.00 -4.03
CA ASP A 24 35.75 2.77 -4.60
C ASP A 24 34.90 2.36 -5.82
N SER A 25 35.48 2.44 -7.01
CA SER A 25 34.80 2.13 -8.28
C SER A 25 34.26 0.69 -8.33
N LYS A 26 34.93 -0.28 -7.67
CA LYS A 26 34.47 -1.65 -7.63
C LYS A 26 33.20 -1.80 -6.80
N ALA A 27 33.18 -1.24 -5.61
CA ALA A 27 31.99 -1.22 -4.75
C ALA A 27 30.85 -0.41 -5.38
N ALA A 28 31.16 0.76 -5.94
CA ALA A 28 30.16 1.58 -6.61
C ALA A 28 29.50 0.85 -7.78
N ASN A 29 30.29 0.23 -8.64
CA ASN A 29 29.74 -0.48 -9.82
C ASN A 29 29.03 -1.81 -9.48
N TYR A 30 29.20 -2.35 -8.27
CA TYR A 30 28.41 -3.46 -7.77
C TYR A 30 27.00 -3.03 -7.36
N TRP A 31 26.88 -1.87 -6.67
CA TRP A 31 25.61 -1.40 -6.11
C TRP A 31 24.82 -0.49 -7.04
N LEU A 32 25.48 0.20 -7.98
CA LEU A 32 24.85 1.16 -8.88
C LEU A 32 24.57 0.56 -10.27
N PRO A 33 23.52 0.98 -10.96
CA PRO A 33 22.54 2.00 -10.54
C PRO A 33 21.62 1.50 -9.44
N VAL A 34 21.13 2.41 -8.57
CA VAL A 34 20.13 2.12 -7.55
C VAL A 34 18.87 1.54 -8.21
N ASP A 35 18.26 0.52 -7.64
CA ASP A 35 17.08 -0.10 -8.24
C ASP A 35 15.88 0.85 -8.23
N ILE A 36 15.57 1.44 -7.07
CA ILE A 36 14.49 2.42 -6.93
C ILE A 36 14.98 3.58 -6.07
N TYR A 37 14.82 4.81 -6.54
CA TYR A 37 15.10 6.02 -5.79
C TYR A 37 13.79 6.74 -5.46
N ILE A 38 13.52 6.91 -4.16
CA ILE A 38 12.22 7.39 -3.67
C ILE A 38 12.40 8.72 -2.96
N GLY A 39 11.56 9.69 -3.28
CA GLY A 39 11.56 11.00 -2.61
C GLY A 39 10.32 11.82 -2.95
N GLY A 40 10.15 12.98 -2.30
CA GLY A 40 9.03 13.88 -2.57
C GLY A 40 9.12 14.54 -3.93
N ILE A 41 7.97 14.85 -4.51
CA ILE A 41 7.86 15.51 -5.82
C ILE A 41 8.56 16.87 -5.86
N GLU A 42 8.73 17.53 -4.73
CA GLU A 42 9.46 18.81 -4.62
C GLU A 42 10.93 18.71 -5.03
N HIS A 43 11.51 17.51 -5.03
CA HIS A 43 12.88 17.24 -5.42
C HIS A 43 13.06 16.98 -6.93
N ALA A 44 11.95 16.89 -7.67
CA ALA A 44 11.96 16.51 -9.09
C ALA A 44 12.74 17.48 -9.98
N ILE A 45 12.84 18.75 -9.63
CA ILE A 45 13.51 19.77 -10.45
C ILE A 45 14.99 19.91 -10.07
N MET A 46 15.30 20.37 -8.84
CA MET A 46 16.69 20.70 -8.49
C MET A 46 17.49 19.46 -8.08
N HIS A 47 17.05 18.75 -7.05
CA HIS A 47 17.84 17.63 -6.53
C HIS A 47 18.04 16.53 -7.58
N LEU A 48 17.00 16.08 -8.27
CA LEU A 48 17.14 15.03 -9.28
C LEU A 48 17.94 15.47 -10.51
N LEU A 49 17.94 16.77 -10.84
CA LEU A 49 18.80 17.30 -11.89
C LEU A 49 20.27 17.15 -11.52
N TYR A 50 20.66 17.59 -10.30
CA TYR A 50 22.03 17.47 -9.82
C TYR A 50 22.45 16.03 -9.58
N PHE A 51 21.57 15.20 -9.02
CA PHE A 51 21.76 13.76 -8.82
C PHE A 51 22.15 13.05 -10.13
N ARG A 52 21.43 13.33 -11.22
CA ARG A 52 21.73 12.79 -12.54
C ARG A 52 22.96 13.40 -13.17
N PHE A 53 23.14 14.71 -13.05
CA PHE A 53 24.27 15.42 -13.62
C PHE A 53 25.60 14.97 -12.99
N PHE A 54 25.67 14.92 -11.67
CA PHE A 54 26.87 14.44 -10.96
C PHE A 54 27.19 12.97 -11.30
N HIS A 55 26.19 12.14 -11.44
CA HIS A 55 26.41 10.75 -11.86
C HIS A 55 27.10 10.67 -13.22
N LYS A 56 26.65 11.48 -14.18
CA LYS A 56 27.27 11.54 -15.51
C LYS A 56 28.72 12.08 -15.45
N LEU A 57 29.00 13.02 -14.58
CA LEU A 57 30.38 13.49 -14.35
C LEU A 57 31.25 12.38 -13.75
N MET A 58 30.74 11.63 -12.77
CA MET A 58 31.47 10.48 -12.20
C MET A 58 31.69 9.37 -13.24
N ARG A 59 30.71 9.12 -14.12
CA ARG A 59 30.87 8.20 -15.26
C ARG A 59 31.96 8.68 -16.20
N ASP A 60 31.94 9.94 -16.62
CA ASP A 60 32.92 10.51 -17.55
C ASP A 60 34.34 10.55 -16.93
N ALA A 61 34.42 10.63 -15.61
CA ALA A 61 35.67 10.48 -14.85
C ALA A 61 36.10 9.02 -14.63
N GLY A 62 35.36 8.03 -15.13
CA GLY A 62 35.66 6.61 -15.01
C GLY A 62 35.41 5.99 -13.62
N MET A 63 34.66 6.68 -12.75
CA MET A 63 34.38 6.23 -11.38
C MET A 63 33.20 5.24 -11.32
N VAL A 64 32.22 5.40 -12.21
CA VAL A 64 31.05 4.54 -12.35
C VAL A 64 30.80 4.19 -13.81
N ASN A 65 30.13 3.05 -14.08
CA ASN A 65 29.92 2.57 -15.43
C ASN A 65 28.49 2.80 -15.96
N SER A 66 27.54 3.11 -15.08
CA SER A 66 26.14 3.33 -15.46
C SER A 66 25.89 4.76 -15.95
N ASP A 67 24.97 4.91 -16.90
CA ASP A 67 24.58 6.22 -17.43
C ASP A 67 23.66 7.02 -16.53
N GLU A 68 22.86 6.32 -15.73
CA GLU A 68 21.90 6.92 -14.80
C GLU A 68 22.15 6.38 -13.37
N PRO A 69 21.93 7.21 -12.35
CA PRO A 69 22.17 6.82 -10.95
C PRO A 69 21.15 5.83 -10.41
N ALA A 70 19.95 5.79 -10.99
CA ALA A 70 18.86 4.90 -10.59
C ALA A 70 18.15 4.34 -11.81
N LYS A 71 17.64 3.09 -11.69
CA LYS A 71 16.83 2.44 -12.72
C LYS A 71 15.40 3.00 -12.75
N GLN A 72 14.88 3.37 -11.58
CA GLN A 72 13.53 3.89 -11.41
C GLN A 72 13.50 5.02 -10.40
N LEU A 73 12.71 6.05 -10.71
CA LEU A 73 12.41 7.16 -9.79
C LEU A 73 10.95 7.07 -9.36
N LEU A 74 10.68 7.14 -8.07
CA LEU A 74 9.35 7.26 -7.51
C LEU A 74 9.23 8.60 -6.78
N CYS A 75 8.61 9.58 -7.45
CA CYS A 75 8.37 10.91 -6.88
C CYS A 75 7.04 10.88 -6.12
N GLN A 76 7.11 10.87 -4.79
CA GLN A 76 5.93 10.79 -3.94
C GLN A 76 5.14 12.10 -3.95
N GLY A 77 3.80 11.99 -3.99
CA GLY A 77 2.89 13.11 -3.83
C GLY A 77 2.97 13.75 -2.44
N MET A 78 2.44 14.95 -2.33
CA MET A 78 2.43 15.68 -1.06
C MET A 78 1.36 15.16 -0.11
N VAL A 79 1.64 15.19 1.20
CA VAL A 79 0.64 14.94 2.23
C VAL A 79 0.03 16.28 2.63
N LEU A 80 -1.30 16.39 2.51
CA LEU A 80 -2.08 17.57 2.89
C LEU A 80 -2.84 17.30 4.18
N ALA A 81 -3.00 18.36 4.98
CA ALA A 81 -3.89 18.36 6.13
C ALA A 81 -4.66 19.69 6.20
N ASP A 82 -5.77 19.68 6.93
CA ASP A 82 -6.50 20.89 7.27
C ASP A 82 -5.56 21.91 7.92
N ALA A 83 -5.78 23.20 7.67
CA ALA A 83 -4.99 24.26 8.30
C ALA A 83 -5.90 25.34 8.87
N PHE A 84 -5.66 25.67 10.14
CA PHE A 84 -6.44 26.59 10.94
C PHE A 84 -5.54 27.64 11.58
N TYR A 85 -6.04 28.87 11.67
CA TYR A 85 -5.42 29.90 12.49
C TYR A 85 -6.46 30.81 13.13
N TYR A 86 -6.08 31.50 14.19
CA TYR A 86 -6.82 32.65 14.68
C TYR A 86 -5.95 33.92 14.57
N VAL A 87 -6.60 35.08 14.56
CA VAL A 87 -5.89 36.36 14.51
C VAL A 87 -5.67 36.82 15.94
N GLY A 88 -4.41 37.02 16.32
CA GLY A 88 -4.02 37.56 17.61
C GLY A 88 -4.31 39.05 17.73
N GLU A 89 -4.08 39.60 18.93
CA GLU A 89 -4.39 41.01 19.26
C GLU A 89 -3.64 42.04 18.37
N ASN A 90 -2.44 41.67 17.91
CA ASN A 90 -1.63 42.52 17.03
C ASN A 90 -1.81 42.22 15.53
N GLY A 91 -2.83 41.40 15.16
CA GLY A 91 -3.10 41.01 13.78
C GLY A 91 -2.26 39.89 13.24
N GLU A 92 -1.39 39.25 14.05
CA GLU A 92 -0.61 38.09 13.69
C GLU A 92 -1.48 36.85 13.56
N ARG A 93 -1.06 35.90 12.69
CA ARG A 93 -1.72 34.61 12.51
C ARG A 93 -1.10 33.59 13.44
N ASN A 94 -1.90 33.09 14.38
CA ASN A 94 -1.52 32.01 15.29
C ASN A 94 -2.07 30.69 14.75
N TRP A 95 -1.21 29.86 14.21
CA TRP A 95 -1.59 28.60 13.60
C TRP A 95 -1.87 27.54 14.66
N VAL A 96 -3.01 26.86 14.52
CA VAL A 96 -3.51 25.83 15.44
C VAL A 96 -3.47 24.48 14.76
N SER A 97 -2.95 23.47 15.49
CA SER A 97 -2.93 22.11 15.01
C SER A 97 -4.34 21.59 14.67
N PRO A 98 -4.53 20.87 13.57
CA PRO A 98 -5.82 20.26 13.25
C PRO A 98 -6.37 19.35 14.36
N VAL A 99 -5.48 18.74 15.16
CA VAL A 99 -5.86 17.87 16.28
C VAL A 99 -6.50 18.66 17.42
N ASP A 100 -6.12 19.94 17.59
CA ASP A 100 -6.63 20.84 18.63
C ASP A 100 -7.84 21.65 18.16
N ALA A 101 -8.20 21.55 16.87
CA ALA A 101 -9.34 22.26 16.31
C ALA A 101 -10.64 21.47 16.51
N ILE A 102 -11.60 22.08 17.20
CA ILE A 102 -12.97 21.58 17.33
C ILE A 102 -13.77 22.10 16.15
N VAL A 103 -14.17 21.22 15.23
CA VAL A 103 -14.82 21.59 13.98
C VAL A 103 -16.27 21.16 13.93
N GLU A 104 -17.14 22.05 13.42
CA GLU A 104 -18.52 21.74 13.05
C GLU A 104 -18.60 21.55 11.54
N ARG A 105 -19.27 20.48 11.09
CA ARG A 105 -19.43 20.15 9.67
C ARG A 105 -20.90 20.21 9.27
N ASP A 106 -21.17 20.65 8.04
CA ASP A 106 -22.51 20.59 7.44
C ASP A 106 -22.87 19.14 7.01
N GLU A 107 -24.09 18.95 6.52
CA GLU A 107 -24.59 17.66 6.01
C GLU A 107 -23.74 17.09 4.85
N LYS A 108 -22.96 17.94 4.19
CA LYS A 108 -22.04 17.56 3.12
C LYS A 108 -20.60 17.31 3.60
N GLY A 109 -20.37 17.35 4.94
CA GLY A 109 -19.07 17.16 5.56
C GLY A 109 -18.11 18.35 5.48
N ARG A 110 -18.55 19.53 4.98
CA ARG A 110 -17.72 20.73 4.88
C ARG A 110 -17.63 21.42 6.24
N ILE A 111 -16.45 21.91 6.59
CA ILE A 111 -16.22 22.68 7.83
C ILE A 111 -16.94 24.01 7.71
N VAL A 112 -17.88 24.26 8.63
CA VAL A 112 -18.65 25.50 8.70
C VAL A 112 -18.25 26.41 9.86
N LYS A 113 -17.72 25.80 10.94
CA LYS A 113 -17.13 26.51 12.08
C LYS A 113 -15.98 25.73 12.64
N ALA A 114 -15.03 26.43 13.21
CA ALA A 114 -13.93 25.83 13.96
C ALA A 114 -13.56 26.73 15.15
N LYS A 115 -13.21 26.13 16.28
CA LYS A 115 -12.68 26.79 17.47
C LYS A 115 -11.60 25.95 18.13
N ASP A 116 -10.72 26.55 18.91
CA ASP A 116 -9.79 25.82 19.78
C ASP A 116 -10.39 25.60 21.20
N ALA A 117 -9.65 24.90 22.04
CA ALA A 117 -10.04 24.63 23.42
C ALA A 117 -10.10 25.91 24.28
N ALA A 118 -9.40 26.98 23.91
CA ALA A 118 -9.43 28.27 24.58
C ALA A 118 -10.62 29.13 24.17
N GLY A 119 -11.37 28.72 23.13
CA GLY A 119 -12.56 29.39 22.62
C GLY A 119 -12.31 30.41 21.51
N HIS A 120 -11.06 30.48 20.97
CA HIS A 120 -10.79 31.34 19.82
C HIS A 120 -11.53 30.77 18.58
N GLU A 121 -12.21 31.67 17.84
CA GLU A 121 -12.74 31.27 16.53
C GLU A 121 -11.60 31.11 15.52
N LEU A 122 -11.60 29.97 14.85
CA LEU A 122 -10.56 29.58 13.90
C LEU A 122 -11.00 29.85 12.47
N VAL A 123 -10.09 30.44 11.69
CA VAL A 123 -10.22 30.58 10.25
C VAL A 123 -9.71 29.32 9.58
N TYR A 124 -10.58 28.62 8.88
CA TYR A 124 -10.20 27.46 8.05
C TYR A 124 -9.65 27.92 6.70
N THR A 125 -8.44 27.51 6.36
CA THR A 125 -7.80 27.90 5.09
C THR A 125 -7.83 26.82 4.01
N GLY A 126 -8.52 25.71 4.29
CA GLY A 126 -8.54 24.55 3.42
C GLY A 126 -7.37 23.60 3.68
N MET A 127 -7.35 22.52 2.92
CA MET A 127 -6.25 21.56 2.92
C MET A 127 -4.99 22.19 2.34
N SER A 128 -3.85 22.00 3.01
CA SER A 128 -2.57 22.51 2.56
C SER A 128 -1.44 21.55 2.91
N LYS A 129 -0.30 21.67 2.20
CA LYS A 129 0.92 20.89 2.51
C LYS A 129 1.24 21.00 4.00
N MET A 130 1.48 19.86 4.64
CA MET A 130 1.93 19.82 6.02
C MET A 130 3.24 20.60 6.19
N SER A 131 3.28 21.52 7.12
CA SER A 131 4.46 22.34 7.40
C SER A 131 4.54 22.76 8.86
N LYS A 132 5.74 22.89 9.37
CA LYS A 132 5.98 23.42 10.72
C LYS A 132 5.45 24.85 10.88
N SER A 133 5.55 25.68 9.83
CA SER A 133 5.08 27.08 9.86
C SER A 133 3.57 27.23 9.96
N LYS A 134 2.80 26.24 9.52
CA LYS A 134 1.33 26.20 9.62
C LYS A 134 0.84 25.33 10.78
N ASN A 135 1.74 24.70 11.51
CA ASN A 135 1.40 23.81 12.63
C ASN A 135 0.33 22.76 12.26
N ASN A 136 0.31 22.32 10.98
CA ASN A 136 -0.66 21.37 10.47
C ASN A 136 -0.06 19.98 10.19
N GLY A 137 1.14 19.72 10.69
CA GLY A 137 1.75 18.41 10.68
C GLY A 137 1.09 17.48 11.72
N ILE A 138 0.90 16.23 11.33
CA ILE A 138 0.44 15.18 12.25
C ILE A 138 1.66 14.48 12.82
N ASP A 139 1.74 14.41 14.15
CA ASP A 139 2.82 13.69 14.81
C ASP A 139 2.62 12.17 14.65
N PRO A 140 3.52 11.48 13.95
CA PRO A 140 3.43 10.03 13.79
C PRO A 140 3.41 9.27 15.11
N GLN A 141 4.11 9.77 16.16
CA GLN A 141 4.18 9.10 17.45
C GLN A 141 2.80 9.02 18.11
N VAL A 142 2.04 10.11 18.09
CA VAL A 142 0.67 10.15 18.63
C VAL A 142 -0.24 9.15 17.92
N MET A 143 -0.09 9.04 16.59
CA MET A 143 -0.86 8.09 15.80
C MET A 143 -0.46 6.64 16.10
N VAL A 144 0.83 6.38 16.25
CA VAL A 144 1.37 5.05 16.61
C VAL A 144 0.90 4.62 17.99
N GLU A 145 0.92 5.51 18.98
CA GLU A 145 0.44 5.22 20.33
C GLU A 145 -1.06 4.92 20.35
N ARG A 146 -1.86 5.62 19.54
CA ARG A 146 -3.31 5.47 19.51
C ARG A 146 -3.79 4.28 18.67
N TYR A 147 -3.17 4.04 17.53
CA TYR A 147 -3.66 3.07 16.54
C TYR A 147 -2.70 1.93 16.22
N GLY A 148 -1.44 2.05 16.63
CA GLY A 148 -0.36 1.13 16.27
C GLY A 148 0.33 1.48 14.94
N ALA A 149 1.61 1.15 14.85
CA ALA A 149 2.43 1.46 13.67
C ALA A 149 1.87 0.84 12.37
N ASP A 150 1.42 -0.41 12.42
CA ASP A 150 0.89 -1.12 11.26
C ASP A 150 -0.39 -0.46 10.71
N THR A 151 -1.23 0.08 11.58
CA THR A 151 -2.43 0.82 11.14
C THR A 151 -2.06 2.07 10.37
N VAL A 152 -1.09 2.84 10.86
CA VAL A 152 -0.62 4.07 10.22
C VAL A 152 0.03 3.75 8.87
N ARG A 153 0.90 2.73 8.82
CA ARG A 153 1.53 2.23 7.59
C ARG A 153 0.49 1.82 6.55
N LEU A 154 -0.49 1.02 6.97
CA LEU A 154 -1.57 0.54 6.09
C LEU A 154 -2.39 1.72 5.53
N PHE A 155 -2.74 2.69 6.38
CA PHE A 155 -3.46 3.88 5.94
C PHE A 155 -2.66 4.66 4.88
N MET A 156 -1.38 4.95 5.15
CA MET A 156 -0.53 5.70 4.23
C MET A 156 -0.43 5.04 2.85
N MET A 157 -0.33 3.71 2.81
CA MET A 157 -0.21 2.97 1.56
C MET A 157 -1.55 2.74 0.85
N PHE A 158 -2.67 2.82 1.59
CA PHE A 158 -4.01 2.60 1.04
C PHE A 158 -4.69 3.88 0.57
N ALA A 159 -4.46 5.02 1.25
CA ALA A 159 -5.25 6.22 1.06
C ALA A 159 -5.07 6.87 -0.32
N SER A 160 -3.91 6.71 -0.94
CA SER A 160 -3.60 7.28 -2.27
C SER A 160 -2.51 6.48 -2.97
N PRO A 161 -2.45 6.47 -4.32
CA PRO A 161 -1.25 6.06 -5.04
C PRO A 161 -0.04 6.86 -4.57
N ALA A 162 1.15 6.22 -4.56
CA ALA A 162 2.35 6.82 -3.97
C ALA A 162 2.79 8.13 -4.66
N ASP A 163 2.52 8.31 -5.95
CA ASP A 163 2.82 9.49 -6.76
C ASP A 163 1.74 10.58 -6.73
N MET A 164 0.63 10.31 -6.04
CA MET A 164 -0.50 11.23 -5.93
C MET A 164 -0.54 11.92 -4.56
N THR A 165 -1.18 13.07 -4.51
CA THR A 165 -1.41 13.78 -3.26
C THR A 165 -2.30 12.98 -2.32
N LEU A 166 -1.89 12.88 -1.05
CA LEU A 166 -2.64 12.24 0.03
C LEU A 166 -3.28 13.32 0.91
N GLU A 167 -4.59 13.27 1.07
CA GLU A 167 -5.31 14.08 2.05
C GLU A 167 -5.43 13.31 3.37
N TRP A 168 -4.85 13.86 4.43
CA TRP A 168 -4.92 13.22 5.74
C TRP A 168 -6.33 13.29 6.31
N GLN A 169 -6.89 12.14 6.63
CA GLN A 169 -8.18 12.00 7.28
C GLN A 169 -8.11 10.94 8.39
N GLU A 170 -8.38 11.34 9.62
CA GLU A 170 -8.32 10.43 10.78
C GLU A 170 -9.31 9.27 10.65
N SER A 171 -10.49 9.50 10.06
CA SER A 171 -11.47 8.45 9.76
C SER A 171 -10.92 7.34 8.85
N GLY A 172 -9.95 7.67 7.99
CA GLY A 172 -9.24 6.70 7.16
C GLY A 172 -8.31 5.82 7.98
N VAL A 173 -7.60 6.39 8.97
CA VAL A 173 -6.76 5.66 9.93
C VAL A 173 -7.61 4.68 10.75
N GLU A 174 -8.76 5.14 11.24
CA GLU A 174 -9.72 4.28 11.95
C GLU A 174 -10.25 3.15 11.05
N GLY A 175 -10.48 3.43 9.77
CA GLY A 175 -10.87 2.43 8.77
C GLY A 175 -9.81 1.34 8.62
N ALA A 176 -8.54 1.72 8.52
CA ALA A 176 -7.41 0.78 8.46
C ALA A 176 -7.31 -0.06 9.76
N ASN A 177 -7.49 0.56 10.93
CA ASN A 177 -7.50 -0.15 12.21
C ASN A 177 -8.63 -1.19 12.28
N ARG A 178 -9.85 -0.83 11.88
CA ARG A 178 -10.98 -1.77 11.82
C ARG A 178 -10.71 -2.93 10.87
N PHE A 179 -10.04 -2.68 9.75
CA PHE A 179 -9.67 -3.75 8.82
C PHE A 179 -8.68 -4.73 9.45
N LEU A 180 -7.60 -4.26 10.07
CA LEU A 180 -6.63 -5.12 10.76
C LEU A 180 -7.27 -5.95 11.88
N LYS A 181 -8.18 -5.35 12.66
CA LYS A 181 -8.94 -6.08 13.68
C LYS A 181 -9.81 -7.20 13.08
N ARG A 182 -10.38 -6.99 11.89
CA ARG A 182 -11.15 -8.05 11.19
C ARG A 182 -10.24 -9.17 10.70
N VAL A 183 -9.05 -8.85 10.16
CA VAL A 183 -8.07 -9.87 9.78
C VAL A 183 -7.67 -10.69 11.00
N TRP A 184 -7.32 -10.03 12.09
CA TRP A 184 -6.96 -10.68 13.35
C TRP A 184 -8.05 -11.60 13.87
N LYS A 185 -9.27 -11.09 13.90
CA LYS A 185 -10.44 -11.86 14.36
C LYS A 185 -10.66 -13.13 13.51
N LEU A 186 -10.58 -13.01 12.18
CA LEU A 186 -10.80 -14.15 11.30
C LEU A 186 -9.72 -15.23 11.47
N VAL A 187 -8.45 -14.83 11.61
CA VAL A 187 -7.36 -15.76 11.91
C VAL A 187 -7.58 -16.43 13.26
N TYR A 188 -7.90 -15.68 14.30
CA TYR A 188 -8.17 -16.23 15.64
C TYR A 188 -9.34 -17.24 15.62
N GLU A 189 -10.45 -16.89 14.99
CA GLU A 189 -11.61 -17.79 14.86
C GLU A 189 -11.29 -19.05 14.07
N HIS A 190 -10.39 -18.97 13.09
CA HIS A 190 -9.94 -20.12 12.32
C HIS A 190 -9.02 -21.03 13.14
N THR A 191 -8.01 -20.47 13.80
CA THR A 191 -6.99 -21.25 14.53
C THR A 191 -7.53 -21.90 15.80
N THR A 192 -8.52 -21.28 16.47
CA THR A 192 -9.16 -21.85 17.65
C THR A 192 -10.03 -23.09 17.38
N LYS A 193 -10.32 -23.38 16.12
CA LYS A 193 -11.07 -24.59 15.72
C LYS A 193 -10.18 -25.86 15.66
N GLY A 194 -8.89 -25.77 15.98
CA GLY A 194 -7.95 -26.89 16.02
C GLY A 194 -7.28 -27.18 14.66
N GLU A 195 -6.72 -28.38 14.53
CA GLU A 195 -5.93 -28.78 13.36
C GLU A 195 -6.70 -28.69 12.04
N VAL A 196 -5.99 -28.40 10.98
CA VAL A 196 -6.53 -28.25 9.63
C VAL A 196 -6.02 -29.41 8.76
N ALA A 197 -6.95 -30.09 8.09
CA ALA A 197 -6.64 -31.15 7.15
C ALA A 197 -5.90 -30.61 5.90
N ALA A 198 -5.22 -31.48 5.18
CA ALA A 198 -4.62 -31.11 3.90
C ALA A 198 -5.69 -30.75 2.87
N LEU A 199 -5.44 -29.71 2.08
CA LEU A 199 -6.31 -29.31 0.99
C LEU A 199 -6.30 -30.36 -0.12
N ASN A 200 -7.47 -30.92 -0.45
CA ASN A 200 -7.65 -31.83 -1.58
C ASN A 200 -8.39 -31.10 -2.70
N VAL A 201 -7.64 -30.53 -3.63
CA VAL A 201 -8.18 -29.73 -4.74
C VAL A 201 -9.16 -30.51 -5.61
N ALA A 202 -8.96 -31.83 -5.77
CA ALA A 202 -9.84 -32.69 -6.58
C ALA A 202 -11.20 -32.93 -5.91
N ALA A 203 -11.29 -32.79 -4.59
CA ALA A 203 -12.53 -33.01 -3.82
C ALA A 203 -13.35 -31.73 -3.60
N LEU A 204 -12.86 -30.56 -4.06
CA LEU A 204 -13.55 -29.29 -3.85
C LEU A 204 -14.89 -29.23 -4.59
N SER A 205 -15.91 -28.76 -3.89
CA SER A 205 -17.21 -28.38 -4.49
C SER A 205 -17.06 -27.18 -5.44
N GLU A 206 -18.07 -26.91 -6.23
CA GLU A 206 -18.04 -25.76 -7.16
C GLU A 206 -17.93 -24.41 -6.43
N ASP A 207 -18.56 -24.26 -5.28
CA ASP A 207 -18.47 -23.04 -4.46
C ASP A 207 -17.07 -22.90 -3.86
N GLN A 208 -16.45 -23.99 -3.40
CA GLN A 208 -15.07 -24.01 -2.91
C GLN A 208 -14.06 -23.71 -4.03
N LYS A 209 -14.27 -24.27 -5.24
CA LYS A 209 -13.47 -23.93 -6.43
C LYS A 209 -13.61 -22.46 -6.81
N ALA A 210 -14.82 -21.90 -6.73
CA ALA A 210 -15.05 -20.48 -6.99
C ALA A 210 -14.31 -19.59 -5.98
N LEU A 211 -14.36 -19.93 -4.70
CA LEU A 211 -13.60 -19.21 -3.66
C LEU A 211 -12.08 -19.33 -3.89
N ARG A 212 -11.58 -20.55 -4.20
CA ARG A 212 -10.16 -20.76 -4.51
C ARG A 212 -9.72 -19.95 -5.73
N ARG A 213 -10.56 -19.87 -6.74
CA ARG A 213 -10.34 -19.00 -7.92
C ARG A 213 -10.16 -17.53 -7.51
N ASP A 214 -11.03 -17.02 -6.62
CA ASP A 214 -10.93 -15.65 -6.11
C ASP A 214 -9.64 -15.42 -5.32
N ILE A 215 -9.19 -16.39 -4.52
CA ILE A 215 -7.93 -16.34 -3.77
C ILE A 215 -6.77 -16.18 -4.76
N HIS A 216 -6.66 -17.05 -5.75
CA HIS A 216 -5.54 -17.05 -6.69
C HIS A 216 -5.56 -15.85 -7.65
N LYS A 217 -6.73 -15.38 -8.07
CA LYS A 217 -6.87 -14.11 -8.80
C LYS A 217 -6.41 -12.92 -7.97
N THR A 218 -6.68 -12.93 -6.67
CA THR A 218 -6.20 -11.88 -5.75
C THR A 218 -4.68 -11.94 -5.61
N ILE A 219 -4.08 -13.13 -5.43
CA ILE A 219 -2.62 -13.29 -5.38
C ILE A 219 -1.98 -12.73 -6.67
N ALA A 220 -2.48 -13.12 -7.84
CA ALA A 220 -1.95 -12.63 -9.12
C ALA A 220 -2.05 -11.11 -9.24
N LYS A 221 -3.21 -10.53 -8.88
CA LYS A 221 -3.44 -9.09 -8.92
C LYS A 221 -2.51 -8.34 -7.96
N VAL A 222 -2.41 -8.78 -6.71
CA VAL A 222 -1.56 -8.13 -5.70
C VAL A 222 -0.09 -8.22 -6.08
N THR A 223 0.34 -9.35 -6.64
CA THR A 223 1.71 -9.54 -7.15
C THR A 223 2.04 -8.53 -8.25
N ASP A 224 1.14 -8.32 -9.21
CA ASP A 224 1.32 -7.34 -10.28
C ASP A 224 1.28 -5.90 -9.75
N ASP A 225 0.31 -5.59 -8.88
CA ASP A 225 0.14 -4.25 -8.31
C ASP A 225 1.36 -3.82 -7.46
N ILE A 226 1.95 -4.72 -6.67
CA ILE A 226 3.13 -4.42 -5.85
C ILE A 226 4.41 -4.47 -6.70
N GLY A 227 4.64 -5.56 -7.43
CA GLY A 227 5.93 -5.84 -8.05
C GLY A 227 6.20 -5.02 -9.31
N ARG A 228 5.18 -4.80 -10.15
CA ARG A 228 5.32 -4.12 -11.43
C ARG A 228 4.72 -2.71 -11.43
N ARG A 229 3.48 -2.57 -10.94
CA ARG A 229 2.74 -1.30 -11.05
C ARG A 229 3.02 -0.34 -9.92
N GLN A 230 3.45 -0.84 -8.76
CA GLN A 230 3.66 -0.06 -7.52
C GLN A 230 2.41 0.72 -7.09
N THR A 231 1.23 0.15 -7.35
CA THR A 231 -0.08 0.69 -6.95
C THR A 231 -0.55 0.00 -5.66
N PHE A 232 0.05 0.37 -4.55
CA PHE A 232 -0.17 -0.28 -3.24
C PHE A 232 -1.61 -0.18 -2.76
N ASN A 233 -2.29 0.94 -3.04
CA ASN A 233 -3.68 1.15 -2.70
C ASN A 233 -4.60 0.13 -3.39
N THR A 234 -4.36 -0.23 -4.65
CA THR A 234 -5.17 -1.23 -5.36
C THR A 234 -4.87 -2.65 -4.88
N ALA A 235 -3.61 -2.94 -4.51
CA ALA A 235 -3.23 -4.19 -3.87
C ALA A 235 -3.97 -4.39 -2.55
N ILE A 236 -3.95 -3.39 -1.67
CA ILE A 236 -4.64 -3.43 -0.39
C ILE A 236 -6.16 -3.55 -0.58
N ALA A 237 -6.75 -2.83 -1.54
CA ALA A 237 -8.17 -2.95 -1.88
C ALA A 237 -8.55 -4.38 -2.29
N ALA A 238 -7.72 -5.03 -3.13
CA ALA A 238 -7.94 -6.41 -3.53
C ALA A 238 -7.89 -7.39 -2.34
N ILE A 239 -6.96 -7.19 -1.40
CA ILE A 239 -6.91 -7.97 -0.16
C ILE A 239 -8.15 -7.73 0.70
N MET A 240 -8.62 -6.48 0.81
CA MET A 240 -9.85 -6.14 1.56
C MET A 240 -11.09 -6.80 0.95
N GLU A 241 -11.19 -6.85 -0.37
CA GLU A 241 -12.28 -7.54 -1.08
C GLU A 241 -12.24 -9.05 -0.83
N LEU A 242 -11.06 -9.66 -0.90
CA LEU A 242 -10.90 -11.08 -0.57
C LEU A 242 -11.31 -11.34 0.88
N MET A 243 -10.86 -10.54 1.85
CA MET A 243 -11.23 -10.66 3.25
C MET A 243 -12.76 -10.56 3.48
N ASN A 244 -13.47 -9.74 2.71
CA ASN A 244 -14.93 -9.67 2.78
C ASN A 244 -15.61 -10.95 2.28
N LYS A 245 -15.01 -11.66 1.32
CA LYS A 245 -15.48 -12.97 0.85
C LYS A 245 -15.17 -14.06 1.88
N LEU A 246 -13.94 -14.10 2.40
CA LEU A 246 -13.51 -15.06 3.42
C LEU A 246 -14.35 -14.98 4.70
N ALA A 247 -14.71 -13.77 5.13
CA ALA A 247 -15.56 -13.57 6.31
C ALA A 247 -16.99 -14.14 6.17
N LYS A 248 -17.42 -14.41 4.93
CA LYS A 248 -18.73 -14.99 4.62
C LYS A 248 -18.65 -16.45 4.16
N ALA A 249 -17.43 -16.94 3.95
CA ALA A 249 -17.22 -18.31 3.48
C ALA A 249 -17.61 -19.32 4.57
N PRO A 250 -18.23 -20.43 4.20
CA PRO A 250 -18.52 -21.52 5.15
C PRO A 250 -17.20 -22.07 5.72
N GLN A 251 -17.26 -22.62 6.92
CA GLN A 251 -16.17 -23.32 7.59
C GLN A 251 -16.74 -24.58 8.27
N GLU A 252 -17.58 -25.30 7.55
CA GLU A 252 -18.38 -26.41 8.06
C GLU A 252 -17.68 -27.75 7.89
N ASP A 253 -17.00 -27.94 6.75
CA ASP A 253 -16.29 -29.18 6.46
C ASP A 253 -14.74 -28.99 6.49
N GLU A 254 -14.00 -30.10 6.37
CA GLU A 254 -12.54 -30.11 6.41
C GLU A 254 -11.92 -29.33 5.24
N GLN A 255 -12.54 -29.36 4.05
CA GLN A 255 -12.02 -28.70 2.86
C GLN A 255 -12.31 -27.20 2.90
N ASP A 256 -13.43 -26.76 3.48
CA ASP A 256 -13.69 -25.35 3.78
C ASP A 256 -12.58 -24.78 4.68
N ARG A 257 -12.20 -25.53 5.72
CA ARG A 257 -11.14 -25.11 6.64
C ARG A 257 -9.75 -25.14 6.01
N ALA A 258 -9.48 -26.16 5.19
CA ALA A 258 -8.20 -26.25 4.45
C ALA A 258 -8.04 -25.09 3.45
N LEU A 259 -9.12 -24.73 2.77
CA LEU A 259 -9.16 -23.59 1.85
C LEU A 259 -9.03 -22.25 2.59
N MET A 260 -9.65 -22.11 3.75
CA MET A 260 -9.47 -20.95 4.61
C MET A 260 -8.00 -20.79 5.07
N GLN A 261 -7.34 -21.90 5.42
CA GLN A 261 -5.92 -21.91 5.78
C GLN A 261 -5.04 -21.43 4.61
N GLU A 262 -5.25 -21.98 3.39
CA GLU A 262 -4.55 -21.53 2.17
C GLU A 262 -4.73 -20.02 1.97
N ALA A 263 -5.96 -19.54 2.10
CA ALA A 263 -6.29 -18.13 1.92
C ALA A 263 -5.63 -17.22 2.96
N LEU A 264 -5.71 -17.57 4.24
CA LEU A 264 -5.18 -16.74 5.32
C LEU A 264 -3.65 -16.70 5.30
N LEU A 265 -2.97 -17.81 5.00
CA LEU A 265 -1.52 -17.84 4.77
C LEU A 265 -1.10 -16.93 3.60
N ALA A 266 -1.88 -16.87 2.54
CA ALA A 266 -1.64 -15.97 1.42
C ALA A 266 -1.90 -14.51 1.81
N VAL A 267 -3.02 -14.21 2.47
CA VAL A 267 -3.39 -12.86 2.92
C VAL A 267 -2.33 -12.28 3.84
N VAL A 268 -1.87 -13.05 4.82
CA VAL A 268 -0.87 -12.58 5.79
C VAL A 268 0.46 -12.26 5.11
N ARG A 269 0.92 -13.09 4.16
CA ARG A 269 2.12 -12.82 3.36
C ARG A 269 1.96 -11.57 2.47
N MET A 270 0.80 -11.40 1.82
CA MET A 270 0.53 -10.22 1.01
C MET A 270 0.42 -8.94 1.83
N LEU A 271 -0.02 -9.02 3.09
CA LEU A 271 -0.08 -7.89 4.01
C LEU A 271 1.27 -7.56 4.64
N ASN A 272 2.21 -8.50 4.71
CA ASN A 272 3.48 -8.32 5.44
C ASN A 272 4.25 -7.05 5.04
N PRO A 273 4.38 -6.65 3.77
CA PRO A 273 5.05 -5.41 3.40
C PRO A 273 4.39 -4.14 3.99
N PHE A 274 3.10 -4.19 4.28
CA PHE A 274 2.31 -3.07 4.81
C PHE A 274 2.21 -3.11 6.32
N THR A 275 2.00 -4.29 6.91
CA THR A 275 1.68 -4.49 8.32
C THR A 275 2.56 -5.58 8.95
N PRO A 276 3.89 -5.35 9.03
CA PRO A 276 4.86 -6.40 9.37
C PRO A 276 4.65 -6.99 10.76
N HIS A 277 4.29 -6.20 11.78
CA HIS A 277 4.13 -6.70 13.15
C HIS A 277 2.89 -7.60 13.30
N ALA A 278 1.76 -7.16 12.75
CA ALA A 278 0.54 -7.96 12.76
C ALA A 278 0.73 -9.25 11.93
N SER A 279 1.34 -9.13 10.75
CA SER A 279 1.60 -10.26 9.86
C SER A 279 2.55 -11.28 10.49
N PHE A 280 3.60 -10.84 11.17
CA PHE A 280 4.51 -11.73 11.89
C PHE A 280 3.78 -12.57 12.93
N THR A 281 2.93 -11.94 13.75
CA THR A 281 2.17 -12.66 14.78
C THR A 281 1.15 -13.63 14.16
N LEU A 282 0.38 -13.15 13.17
CA LEU A 282 -0.65 -13.98 12.52
C LEU A 282 -0.06 -15.14 11.73
N TRP A 283 1.13 -14.98 11.14
CA TRP A 283 1.86 -16.05 10.47
C TRP A 283 2.17 -17.20 11.41
N ARG A 284 2.63 -16.90 12.62
CA ARG A 284 2.93 -17.91 13.64
C ARG A 284 1.66 -18.59 14.16
N GLU A 285 0.60 -17.85 14.36
CA GLU A 285 -0.71 -18.40 14.78
C GLU A 285 -1.30 -19.36 13.71
N LEU A 286 -1.03 -19.08 12.43
CA LEU A 286 -1.42 -19.95 11.32
C LEU A 286 -0.47 -21.12 11.10
N ASN A 287 0.52 -21.34 11.97
CA ASN A 287 1.59 -22.34 11.80
C ASN A 287 2.35 -22.17 10.47
N GLY A 288 2.60 -20.93 10.05
CA GLY A 288 3.44 -20.64 8.91
C GLY A 288 4.87 -21.13 9.13
N GLU A 289 5.47 -21.70 8.10
CA GLU A 289 6.82 -22.28 8.18
C GLU A 289 7.89 -21.18 8.19
N GLY A 290 8.75 -21.19 9.21
CA GLY A 290 9.87 -20.26 9.34
C GLY A 290 9.45 -18.83 9.65
N ASP A 291 10.34 -17.89 9.33
CA ASP A 291 10.11 -16.47 9.49
C ASP A 291 9.37 -15.90 8.27
N ILE A 292 8.31 -15.12 8.48
CA ILE A 292 7.50 -14.54 7.42
C ILE A 292 8.32 -13.65 6.47
N ASP A 293 9.34 -12.95 6.97
CA ASP A 293 10.18 -12.07 6.15
C ASP A 293 11.03 -12.85 5.15
N ASN A 294 11.31 -14.12 5.44
CA ASN A 294 12.03 -15.05 4.57
C ASN A 294 11.08 -16.02 3.84
N ALA A 295 9.80 -16.00 4.14
CA ALA A 295 8.83 -16.87 3.48
C ALA A 295 8.68 -16.47 1.99
N PRO A 296 8.55 -17.46 1.07
CA PRO A 296 8.35 -17.15 -0.33
C PRO A 296 7.04 -16.40 -0.55
N TRP A 297 7.08 -15.43 -1.46
CA TRP A 297 5.86 -14.74 -1.87
C TRP A 297 4.82 -15.73 -2.40
N PRO A 298 3.51 -15.56 -2.08
CA PRO A 298 2.49 -16.49 -2.56
C PRO A 298 2.41 -16.49 -4.08
N VAL A 299 2.39 -17.68 -4.67
CA VAL A 299 2.29 -17.87 -6.12
C VAL A 299 0.87 -18.23 -6.50
N ALA A 300 0.34 -17.56 -7.52
CA ALA A 300 -0.98 -17.86 -8.04
C ALA A 300 -0.96 -19.20 -8.80
N ASP A 301 -1.92 -20.08 -8.49
CA ASP A 301 -2.17 -21.30 -9.25
C ASP A 301 -3.04 -20.97 -10.47
N GLU A 302 -2.42 -21.01 -11.66
CA GLU A 302 -3.10 -20.69 -12.91
C GLU A 302 -4.29 -21.65 -13.18
N SER A 303 -4.18 -22.92 -12.77
CA SER A 303 -5.25 -23.90 -12.94
C SER A 303 -6.50 -23.57 -12.11
N ALA A 304 -6.32 -22.96 -10.95
CA ALA A 304 -7.43 -22.48 -10.12
C ALA A 304 -8.15 -21.26 -10.71
N MET A 305 -7.47 -20.49 -11.58
CA MET A 305 -8.01 -19.26 -12.16
C MET A 305 -8.81 -19.49 -13.45
N VAL A 306 -8.82 -20.71 -13.98
CA VAL A 306 -9.58 -21.06 -15.20
C VAL A 306 -11.08 -20.90 -14.92
N GLU A 307 -11.77 -20.19 -15.79
CA GLU A 307 -13.24 -20.08 -15.77
C GLU A 307 -13.84 -21.00 -16.83
N ASP A 308 -14.72 -21.89 -16.39
CA ASP A 308 -15.46 -22.77 -17.31
C ASP A 308 -16.59 -22.04 -18.03
N SER A 309 -16.91 -20.82 -17.60
CA SER A 309 -17.97 -20.01 -18.17
C SER A 309 -17.57 -18.55 -18.37
N THR A 310 -18.08 -17.93 -19.44
CA THR A 310 -17.93 -16.51 -19.70
C THR A 310 -19.25 -15.80 -19.40
N LEU A 311 -19.21 -14.79 -18.51
CA LEU A 311 -20.36 -13.95 -18.24
C LEU A 311 -20.53 -12.91 -19.36
N VAL A 312 -21.56 -13.09 -20.19
CA VAL A 312 -21.94 -12.12 -21.21
C VAL A 312 -22.94 -11.13 -20.61
N VAL A 313 -22.54 -9.87 -20.54
CA VAL A 313 -23.40 -8.77 -20.09
C VAL A 313 -23.98 -8.08 -21.30
N VAL A 314 -25.31 -8.19 -21.46
CA VAL A 314 -26.02 -7.51 -22.54
C VAL A 314 -26.45 -6.13 -22.07
N GLN A 315 -25.97 -5.11 -22.79
CA GLN A 315 -26.36 -3.72 -22.55
C GLN A 315 -27.14 -3.17 -23.74
N VAL A 316 -28.20 -2.44 -23.46
CA VAL A 316 -28.95 -1.67 -24.45
C VAL A 316 -28.95 -0.21 -24.01
N ASN A 317 -28.45 0.68 -24.85
CA ASN A 317 -28.29 2.12 -24.57
C ASN A 317 -27.55 2.39 -23.24
N GLY A 318 -26.43 1.66 -22.99
CA GLY A 318 -25.60 1.83 -21.80
C GLY A 318 -26.19 1.26 -20.49
N LYS A 319 -27.39 0.68 -20.54
CA LYS A 319 -28.04 0.04 -19.38
C LYS A 319 -27.97 -1.49 -19.49
N VAL A 320 -27.52 -2.15 -18.44
CA VAL A 320 -27.53 -3.61 -18.36
C VAL A 320 -28.96 -4.12 -18.43
N ARG A 321 -29.27 -4.96 -19.42
CA ARG A 321 -30.59 -5.54 -19.65
C ARG A 321 -30.65 -7.03 -19.37
N GLY A 322 -29.50 -7.69 -19.33
CA GLY A 322 -29.41 -9.11 -19.02
C GLY A 322 -27.97 -9.52 -18.74
N LYS A 323 -27.83 -10.60 -18.00
CA LYS A 323 -26.57 -11.32 -17.77
C LYS A 323 -26.81 -12.76 -18.15
N ARG A 324 -25.94 -13.34 -18.97
CA ARG A 324 -25.98 -14.75 -19.38
C ARG A 324 -24.62 -15.36 -19.14
N SER A 325 -24.57 -16.47 -18.43
CA SER A 325 -23.37 -17.31 -18.33
C SER A 325 -23.38 -18.30 -19.50
N GLU A 326 -22.32 -18.33 -20.29
CA GLU A 326 -22.12 -19.32 -21.33
C GLU A 326 -20.91 -20.19 -20.98
N GLU A 327 -21.08 -21.51 -21.01
CA GLU A 327 -19.99 -22.46 -20.83
C GLU A 327 -18.97 -22.28 -21.93
N ARG A 328 -17.70 -22.21 -21.55
CA ARG A 328 -16.59 -22.11 -22.49
C ARG A 328 -16.42 -23.46 -23.20
N ARG A 329 -17.02 -23.61 -24.37
CA ARG A 329 -16.77 -24.79 -25.20
C ARG A 329 -15.37 -24.68 -25.78
N VAL A 330 -14.44 -25.48 -25.26
CA VAL A 330 -13.11 -25.67 -25.85
C VAL A 330 -13.30 -26.40 -27.17
N GLY A 331 -13.05 -25.73 -28.27
CA GLY A 331 -12.93 -26.33 -29.60
C GLY A 331 -14.24 -26.46 -30.39
N LYS A 332 -14.73 -25.35 -30.95
CA LYS A 332 -15.32 -25.31 -32.27
C LYS A 332 -14.97 -23.99 -32.93
N GLU A 333 -14.21 -24.08 -33.99
CA GLU A 333 -13.89 -22.96 -34.91
C GLU A 333 -15.18 -22.23 -35.30
N CYS A 334 -15.17 -20.90 -35.15
CA CYS A 334 -16.17 -20.05 -35.76
C CYS A 334 -16.10 -20.24 -37.27
N ARG A 335 -16.96 -21.08 -37.85
CA ARG A 335 -17.28 -20.99 -39.28
C ARG A 335 -18.22 -19.80 -39.46
N SER A 336 -17.67 -18.76 -40.06
CA SER A 336 -18.41 -17.62 -40.59
C SER A 336 -19.59 -18.06 -41.45
N ARG A 337 -20.74 -17.51 -41.16
CA ARG A 337 -21.79 -17.23 -42.14
C ARG A 337 -22.19 -15.76 -42.02
#